data_bfecd0acfe72c27a5281dd778f185ec3
#
_entry.id   bfecd0acfe72c27a5281dd778f185ec3
#
_cell.length_a   1.000
_cell.length_b   1.000
_cell.length_c   1.000
_cell.angle_alpha   90.00
_cell.angle_beta   90.00
_cell.angle_gamma   90.00
#
_symmetry.space_group_name_H-M   'P 1'
#
loop_
_entity.id
_entity.type
_entity.pdbx_description
1 polymer ?
#
loop_
_entity_poly.entity_id
_entity_poly.type
_entity_poly.pdbx_seq_one_letter_code
_entity_poly.pdbx_strand_id
1 'polypeptide(L)'
;MLFTSTAYLLFLPVVFAIYWLMQKSAKAQNALLLAASYVFYGWWDARLLAIIVLMTSGTYAVAILTERFDGRHKYRRIICCIGVVACTATLGVFKYFNFFAASAVELLNMLHIKCDPIALGIILPAGISFYTFQTISYLVDVYRREMRATRDFISYATFIAFFPQLVAGPIERATRMLPVFHNTRTFNYAQAVEGLRRIIIGLFKKMVIADNCAETVSGIFNSWDSQGSLVLAYGAVLFTIEIYCDFSGYSDMAIGSAKLLGIELSENFRAPYFSKNIAEFWRRWHITLMNWFRDYVYIPLGGGRSHKSRNTFIVFLLSGLWHGANWTFVAWGLYNAALFAPFRKLQKLRIPAVAMQIATFACVVFGFMIFRSQSITDAIGYGIRMFSFHNLTAIPPSATHSLVALIGAAALFAAELKSGADNNPTNVLRMMPRTARRIIYIVLVSTIIVFGAEPSAFIYFQF
;
A
#
# COMPACT_ATOMS: atom_id res chain seq x y z
N MET A 1 -3.38 16.02 1.87
CA MET A 1 -4.19 16.25 0.66
C MET A 1 -4.48 14.89 0.01
N LEU A 2 -5.71 14.63 -0.49
CA LEU A 2 -6.03 13.37 -1.19
C LEU A 2 -5.85 13.56 -2.70
N PHE A 3 -5.43 12.53 -3.43
CA PHE A 3 -5.24 12.58 -4.90
C PHE A 3 -6.55 12.79 -5.67
N THR A 4 -7.69 12.43 -5.07
CA THR A 4 -9.03 12.62 -5.63
C THR A 4 -9.66 13.98 -5.29
N SER A 5 -8.99 14.80 -4.46
CA SER A 5 -9.53 16.09 -4.02
C SER A 5 -9.34 17.19 -5.06
N THR A 6 -10.27 18.14 -5.11
CA THR A 6 -10.16 19.36 -5.93
C THR A 6 -8.88 20.15 -5.62
N ALA A 7 -8.45 20.14 -4.35
CA ALA A 7 -7.20 20.77 -3.93
C ALA A 7 -5.99 20.15 -4.65
N TYR A 8 -5.96 18.82 -4.82
CA TYR A 8 -4.89 18.14 -5.55
C TYR A 8 -4.93 18.42 -7.06
N LEU A 9 -6.13 18.50 -7.64
CA LEU A 9 -6.29 18.84 -9.06
C LEU A 9 -5.77 20.26 -9.39
N LEU A 10 -5.76 21.18 -8.44
CA LEU A 10 -5.13 22.50 -8.58
C LEU A 10 -3.65 22.47 -8.22
N PHE A 11 -3.28 21.75 -7.17
CA PHE A 11 -1.91 21.66 -6.67
C PHE A 11 -0.95 21.06 -7.71
N LEU A 12 -1.31 19.93 -8.32
CA LEU A 12 -0.40 19.23 -9.24
C LEU A 12 -0.02 20.04 -10.48
N PRO A 13 -0.94 20.72 -11.20
CA PRO A 13 -0.59 21.59 -12.33
C PRO A 13 0.30 22.78 -11.94
N VAL A 14 0.07 23.39 -10.78
CA VAL A 14 0.89 24.51 -10.28
C VAL A 14 2.31 24.01 -10.00
N VAL A 15 2.45 22.89 -9.27
CA VAL A 15 3.77 22.29 -9.00
C VAL A 15 4.46 21.90 -10.30
N PHE A 16 3.74 21.28 -11.23
CA PHE A 16 4.25 20.89 -12.54
C PHE A 16 4.80 22.09 -13.33
N ALA A 17 4.05 23.19 -13.43
CA ALA A 17 4.46 24.36 -14.16
C ALA A 17 5.73 24.98 -13.57
N ILE A 18 5.77 25.22 -12.25
CA ILE A 18 6.94 25.81 -11.57
C ILE A 18 8.15 24.85 -11.66
N TYR A 19 7.94 23.55 -11.51
CA TYR A 19 8.99 22.54 -11.55
C TYR A 19 9.76 22.54 -12.88
N TRP A 20 9.06 22.60 -14.00
CA TRP A 20 9.69 22.58 -15.32
C TRP A 20 10.33 23.92 -15.71
N LEU A 21 10.00 25.02 -15.05
CA LEU A 21 10.77 26.26 -15.16
C LEU A 21 12.17 26.13 -14.52
N MET A 22 12.33 25.18 -13.56
CA MET A 22 13.58 24.95 -12.82
C MET A 22 14.44 23.82 -13.41
N GLN A 23 14.22 23.37 -14.64
CA GLN A 23 14.88 22.20 -15.23
C GLN A 23 16.41 22.33 -15.39
N LYS A 24 17.00 23.51 -15.17
CA LYS A 24 18.44 23.74 -15.23
C LYS A 24 19.18 23.43 -13.93
N SER A 25 18.48 23.20 -12.81
CA SER A 25 19.09 22.99 -11.50
C SER A 25 18.40 21.87 -10.71
N ALA A 26 19.10 20.77 -10.49
CA ALA A 26 18.61 19.68 -9.66
C ALA A 26 18.27 20.12 -8.23
N LYS A 27 19.10 21.02 -7.65
CA LYS A 27 18.85 21.57 -6.31
C LYS A 27 17.55 22.37 -6.24
N ALA A 28 17.27 23.20 -7.25
CA ALA A 28 16.03 23.98 -7.31
C ALA A 28 14.81 23.08 -7.50
N GLN A 29 14.89 22.09 -8.38
CA GLN A 29 13.86 21.08 -8.56
C GLN A 29 13.57 20.32 -7.25
N ASN A 30 14.61 19.87 -6.53
CA ASN A 30 14.45 19.17 -5.27
C ASN A 30 13.90 20.06 -4.16
N ALA A 31 14.37 21.31 -4.04
CA ALA A 31 13.85 22.25 -3.05
C ALA A 31 12.36 22.53 -3.28
N LEU A 32 11.93 22.71 -4.53
CA LEU A 32 10.52 22.87 -4.87
C LEU A 32 9.71 21.60 -4.52
N LEU A 33 10.22 20.41 -4.88
CA LEU A 33 9.54 19.15 -4.57
C LEU A 33 9.43 18.93 -3.06
N LEU A 34 10.47 19.27 -2.29
CA LEU A 34 10.44 19.19 -0.84
C LEU A 34 9.39 20.14 -0.24
N ALA A 35 9.39 21.40 -0.67
CA ALA A 35 8.40 22.38 -0.23
C ALA A 35 6.98 21.95 -0.60
N ALA A 36 6.75 21.51 -1.85
CA ALA A 36 5.47 20.99 -2.31
C ALA A 36 5.03 19.77 -1.50
N SER A 37 5.96 18.85 -1.17
CA SER A 37 5.69 17.67 -0.36
C SER A 37 5.28 18.02 1.06
N TYR A 38 5.91 19.02 1.66
CA TYR A 38 5.54 19.50 2.99
C TYR A 38 4.19 20.21 2.97
N VAL A 39 3.85 20.98 1.93
CA VAL A 39 2.50 21.55 1.75
C VAL A 39 1.47 20.43 1.58
N PHE A 40 1.74 19.44 0.73
CA PHE A 40 0.86 18.30 0.50
C PHE A 40 0.57 17.52 1.80
N TYR A 41 1.61 17.25 2.59
CA TYR A 41 1.51 16.51 3.84
C TYR A 41 0.86 17.32 4.96
N GLY A 42 1.31 18.56 5.15
CA GLY A 42 0.79 19.49 6.16
C GLY A 42 -0.64 19.96 5.92
N TRP A 43 -1.19 19.73 4.70
CA TRP A 43 -2.60 20.03 4.39
C TRP A 43 -3.59 19.32 5.31
N TRP A 44 -3.23 18.17 5.81
CA TRP A 44 -4.02 17.41 6.77
C TRP A 44 -3.83 17.96 8.19
N ASP A 45 -2.59 17.94 8.68
CA ASP A 45 -2.21 18.45 10.00
C ASP A 45 -0.73 18.87 9.97
N ALA A 46 -0.49 20.18 10.05
CA ALA A 46 0.87 20.75 10.00
C ALA A 46 1.75 20.29 11.18
N ARG A 47 1.17 19.91 12.33
CA ARG A 47 1.91 19.41 13.50
C ARG A 47 2.65 18.11 13.19
N LEU A 48 2.09 17.28 12.31
CA LEU A 48 2.67 15.99 11.91
C LEU A 48 3.93 16.15 11.04
N LEU A 49 4.15 17.34 10.44
CA LEU A 49 5.40 17.66 9.74
C LEU A 49 6.62 17.54 10.64
N ALA A 50 6.50 17.86 11.93
CA ALA A 50 7.61 17.75 12.86
C ALA A 50 8.17 16.33 12.92
N ILE A 51 7.31 15.32 12.87
CA ILE A 51 7.71 13.91 12.98
C ILE A 51 8.54 13.49 11.75
N ILE A 52 8.06 13.81 10.53
CA ILE A 52 8.78 13.45 9.31
C ILE A 52 10.11 14.21 9.21
N VAL A 53 10.16 15.49 9.62
CA VAL A 53 11.38 16.29 9.64
C VAL A 53 12.38 15.75 10.65
N LEU A 54 11.95 15.40 11.87
CA LEU A 54 12.81 14.82 12.91
C LEU A 54 13.33 13.44 12.50
N MET A 55 12.48 12.56 11.95
CA MET A 55 12.92 11.26 11.46
C MET A 55 13.92 11.40 10.30
N THR A 56 13.64 12.28 9.35
CA THR A 56 14.54 12.54 8.20
C THR A 56 15.89 13.07 8.67
N SER A 57 15.91 14.08 9.53
CA SER A 57 17.15 14.68 10.04
C SER A 57 17.95 13.69 10.90
N GLY A 58 17.26 12.95 11.76
CA GLY A 58 17.90 11.94 12.62
C GLY A 58 18.52 10.80 11.81
N THR A 59 17.80 10.24 10.85
CA THR A 59 18.31 9.14 10.01
C THR A 59 19.40 9.61 9.05
N TYR A 60 19.36 10.84 8.56
CA TYR A 60 20.46 11.46 7.82
C TYR A 60 21.74 11.51 8.65
N ALA A 61 21.66 12.03 9.89
CA ALA A 61 22.79 12.10 10.80
C ALA A 61 23.35 10.72 11.17
N VAL A 62 22.46 9.76 11.48
CA VAL A 62 22.83 8.37 11.81
C VAL A 62 23.54 7.70 10.64
N ALA A 63 23.08 7.90 9.39
CA ALA A 63 23.73 7.34 8.22
C ALA A 63 25.17 7.87 8.03
N ILE A 64 25.37 9.20 8.18
CA ILE A 64 26.70 9.84 8.13
C ILE A 64 27.60 9.30 9.23
N LEU A 65 27.09 9.18 10.45
CA LEU A 65 27.85 8.61 11.57
C LEU A 65 28.21 7.14 11.32
N THR A 66 27.28 6.34 10.78
CA THR A 66 27.53 4.94 10.43
C THR A 66 28.68 4.81 9.42
N GLU A 67 28.73 5.68 8.42
CA GLU A 67 29.82 5.70 7.44
C GLU A 67 31.14 6.20 8.05
N ARG A 68 31.11 7.22 8.93
CA ARG A 68 32.32 7.74 9.60
C ARG A 68 33.07 6.69 10.41
N PHE A 69 32.34 5.70 10.96
CA PHE A 69 32.94 4.59 11.71
C PHE A 69 33.18 3.34 10.85
N ASP A 70 33.39 3.46 9.55
CA ASP A 70 33.50 2.35 8.61
C ASP A 70 34.63 1.36 8.97
N GLY A 71 35.73 1.81 9.55
CA GLY A 71 36.81 0.97 10.06
C GLY A 71 36.54 0.28 11.42
N ARG A 72 35.47 0.62 12.13
CA ARG A 72 35.14 0.14 13.48
C ARG A 72 33.80 -0.59 13.51
N HIS A 73 33.80 -1.87 13.11
CA HIS A 73 32.61 -2.68 12.89
C HIS A 73 31.60 -2.66 14.07
N LYS A 74 32.06 -2.70 15.33
CA LYS A 74 31.22 -2.67 16.53
C LYS A 74 30.43 -1.36 16.64
N TYR A 75 31.11 -0.21 16.51
CA TYR A 75 30.46 1.11 16.61
C TYR A 75 29.49 1.33 15.46
N ARG A 76 29.86 0.95 14.25
CA ARG A 76 29.03 1.02 13.06
C ARG A 76 27.71 0.26 13.23
N ARG A 77 27.78 -0.96 13.78
CA ARG A 77 26.59 -1.78 14.10
C ARG A 77 25.73 -1.12 15.16
N ILE A 78 26.32 -0.62 16.25
CA ILE A 78 25.59 0.03 17.35
C ILE A 78 24.85 1.26 16.84
N ILE A 79 25.51 2.14 16.08
CA ILE A 79 24.93 3.37 15.53
C ILE A 79 23.74 3.05 14.62
N CYS A 80 23.91 2.09 13.70
CA CYS A 80 22.83 1.64 12.83
C CYS A 80 21.66 1.07 13.65
N CYS A 81 21.92 0.22 14.65
CA CYS A 81 20.89 -0.35 15.51
C CYS A 81 20.11 0.74 16.27
N ILE A 82 20.80 1.75 16.82
CA ILE A 82 20.16 2.89 17.49
C ILE A 82 19.20 3.60 16.52
N GLY A 83 19.62 3.87 15.30
CA GLY A 83 18.76 4.51 14.29
C GLY A 83 17.53 3.66 13.93
N VAL A 84 17.72 2.35 13.71
CA VAL A 84 16.62 1.43 13.41
C VAL A 84 15.66 1.33 14.59
N VAL A 85 16.17 1.20 15.82
CA VAL A 85 15.35 1.15 17.04
C VAL A 85 14.58 2.46 17.22
N ALA A 86 15.19 3.62 17.01
CA ALA A 86 14.50 4.91 17.10
C ALA A 86 13.35 5.01 16.09
N CYS A 87 13.57 4.62 14.82
CA CYS A 87 12.52 4.59 13.81
C CYS A 87 11.37 3.64 14.17
N THR A 88 11.71 2.43 14.65
CA THR A 88 10.73 1.42 15.05
C THR A 88 9.98 1.85 16.31
N ALA A 89 10.66 2.47 17.29
CA ALA A 89 10.03 3.00 18.49
C ALA A 89 9.05 4.13 18.18
N THR A 90 9.40 5.04 17.27
CA THR A 90 8.50 6.10 16.80
C THR A 90 7.23 5.46 16.20
N LEU A 91 7.37 4.49 15.30
CA LEU A 91 6.22 3.75 14.76
C LEU A 91 5.43 3.03 15.88
N GLY A 92 6.14 2.45 16.84
CA GLY A 92 5.57 1.76 18.01
C GLY A 92 4.67 2.67 18.84
N VAL A 93 5.15 3.87 19.16
CA VAL A 93 4.38 4.84 19.95
C VAL A 93 3.16 5.33 19.18
N PHE A 94 3.32 5.79 17.94
CA PHE A 94 2.22 6.40 17.21
C PHE A 94 1.17 5.41 16.72
N LYS A 95 1.55 4.17 16.40
CA LYS A 95 0.62 3.19 15.81
C LYS A 95 0.15 2.12 16.80
N TYR A 96 1.00 1.67 17.71
CA TYR A 96 0.73 0.46 18.49
C TYR A 96 0.55 0.67 19.99
N PHE A 97 0.89 1.84 20.54
CA PHE A 97 0.82 2.06 21.99
C PHE A 97 -0.57 1.76 22.55
N ASN A 98 -1.60 2.41 22.02
CA ASN A 98 -2.97 2.23 22.52
C ASN A 98 -3.48 0.80 22.37
N PHE A 99 -3.11 0.12 21.28
CA PHE A 99 -3.48 -1.28 21.04
C PHE A 99 -2.87 -2.22 22.10
N PHE A 100 -1.56 -2.12 22.35
CA PHE A 100 -0.93 -2.98 23.32
C PHE A 100 -1.33 -2.63 24.75
N ALA A 101 -1.55 -1.34 25.08
CA ALA A 101 -2.04 -0.91 26.35
C ALA A 101 -3.45 -1.47 26.62
N ALA A 102 -4.37 -1.35 25.66
CA ALA A 102 -5.72 -1.91 25.78
C ALA A 102 -5.70 -3.44 25.93
N SER A 103 -4.91 -4.14 25.11
CA SER A 103 -4.78 -5.61 25.19
C SER A 103 -4.17 -6.07 26.52
N ALA A 104 -3.22 -5.32 27.07
CA ALA A 104 -2.64 -5.62 28.37
C ALA A 104 -3.67 -5.43 29.51
N VAL A 105 -4.45 -4.36 29.47
CA VAL A 105 -5.53 -4.10 30.44
C VAL A 105 -6.59 -5.20 30.37
N GLU A 106 -6.99 -5.61 29.17
CA GLU A 106 -7.95 -6.70 28.98
C GLU A 106 -7.42 -8.01 29.61
N LEU A 107 -6.15 -8.35 29.34
CA LEU A 107 -5.51 -9.52 29.95
C LEU A 107 -5.45 -9.44 31.48
N LEU A 108 -5.09 -8.28 32.04
CA LEU A 108 -5.05 -8.08 33.49
C LEU A 108 -6.44 -8.20 34.13
N ASN A 109 -7.48 -7.66 33.49
CA ASN A 109 -8.85 -7.78 33.92
C ASN A 109 -9.33 -9.25 33.90
N MET A 110 -8.94 -10.05 32.91
CA MET A 110 -9.20 -11.50 32.89
C MET A 110 -8.53 -12.24 34.07
N LEU A 111 -7.39 -11.71 34.52
CA LEU A 111 -6.69 -12.22 35.73
C LEU A 111 -7.20 -11.62 37.02
N HIS A 112 -8.36 -10.92 36.99
CA HIS A 112 -8.98 -10.23 38.13
C HIS A 112 -8.13 -9.07 38.74
N ILE A 113 -7.15 -8.56 37.99
CA ILE A 113 -6.36 -7.39 38.35
C ILE A 113 -7.01 -6.16 37.72
N LYS A 114 -7.70 -5.34 38.49
CA LYS A 114 -8.34 -4.11 37.98
C LYS A 114 -7.29 -3.07 37.61
N CYS A 115 -7.25 -2.69 36.35
CA CYS A 115 -6.42 -1.62 35.81
C CYS A 115 -7.25 -0.71 34.91
N ASP A 116 -7.02 0.60 34.99
CA ASP A 116 -7.62 1.57 34.08
C ASP A 116 -6.80 1.64 32.77
N PRO A 117 -7.46 1.74 31.61
CA PRO A 117 -6.76 1.84 30.34
C PRO A 117 -6.03 3.19 30.22
N ILE A 118 -4.72 3.14 29.96
CA ILE A 118 -3.93 4.31 29.59
C ILE A 118 -4.07 4.49 28.08
N ALA A 119 -4.87 5.46 27.66
CA ALA A 119 -4.98 5.84 26.25
C ALA A 119 -4.27 7.19 26.03
N LEU A 120 -3.34 7.22 25.09
CA LEU A 120 -2.74 8.46 24.62
C LEU A 120 -3.60 9.02 23.47
N GLY A 121 -3.92 10.31 23.54
CA GLY A 121 -4.63 11.03 22.46
C GLY A 121 -3.74 11.27 21.24
N ILE A 122 -3.18 10.20 20.69
CA ILE A 122 -2.22 10.26 19.59
C ILE A 122 -2.97 10.23 18.25
N ILE A 123 -2.74 11.25 17.43
CA ILE A 123 -3.19 11.25 16.04
C ILE A 123 -2.16 10.46 15.21
N LEU A 124 -2.61 9.41 14.51
CA LEU A 124 -1.75 8.60 13.66
C LEU A 124 -1.29 9.42 12.43
N PRO A 125 0.03 9.66 12.26
CA PRO A 125 0.53 10.37 11.09
C PRO A 125 0.32 9.55 9.81
N ALA A 126 -0.34 10.16 8.81
CA ALA A 126 -0.52 9.51 7.52
C ALA A 126 0.84 9.09 6.93
N GLY A 127 0.93 7.85 6.44
CA GLY A 127 2.17 7.35 5.81
C GLY A 127 3.33 7.03 6.76
N ILE A 128 3.17 7.11 8.11
CA ILE A 128 4.26 6.85 9.05
C ILE A 128 4.92 5.49 8.81
N SER A 129 4.15 4.46 8.51
CA SER A 129 4.66 3.12 8.20
C SER A 129 5.52 3.11 6.93
N PHE A 130 5.16 3.90 5.92
CA PHE A 130 5.87 3.98 4.64
C PHE A 130 7.22 4.68 4.77
N TYR A 131 7.26 5.90 5.31
CA TYR A 131 8.52 6.61 5.46
C TYR A 131 9.43 5.99 6.54
N THR A 132 8.87 5.31 7.55
CA THR A 132 9.67 4.51 8.49
C THR A 132 10.40 3.38 7.76
N PHE A 133 9.75 2.67 6.86
CA PHE A 133 10.37 1.60 6.07
C PHE A 133 11.44 2.15 5.11
N GLN A 134 11.22 3.31 4.52
CA GLN A 134 12.21 3.97 3.67
C GLN A 134 13.45 4.39 4.46
N THR A 135 13.27 5.00 5.64
CA THR A 135 14.39 5.42 6.50
C THR A 135 15.17 4.23 7.04
N ILE A 136 14.49 3.17 7.50
CA ILE A 136 15.14 1.93 7.94
C ILE A 136 15.95 1.31 6.79
N SER A 137 15.37 1.20 5.59
CA SER A 137 16.09 0.63 4.44
C SER A 137 17.36 1.44 4.12
N TYR A 138 17.29 2.77 4.13
CA TYR A 138 18.46 3.62 3.92
C TYR A 138 19.56 3.38 4.95
N LEU A 139 19.23 3.32 6.24
CA LEU A 139 20.21 3.04 7.31
C LEU A 139 20.88 1.67 7.14
N VAL A 140 20.08 0.65 6.81
CA VAL A 140 20.57 -0.71 6.63
C VAL A 140 21.42 -0.82 5.36
N ASP A 141 21.04 -0.18 4.25
CA ASP A 141 21.80 -0.18 3.00
C ASP A 141 23.16 0.52 3.18
N VAL A 142 23.20 1.65 3.90
CA VAL A 142 24.47 2.29 4.28
C VAL A 142 25.30 1.38 5.19
N TYR A 143 24.70 0.73 6.20
CA TYR A 143 25.38 -0.22 7.07
C TYR A 143 25.92 -1.42 6.29
N ARG A 144 25.21 -1.96 5.32
CA ARG A 144 25.65 -3.08 4.46
C ARG A 144 26.69 -2.66 3.42
N ARG A 145 26.96 -1.36 3.26
CA ARG A 145 27.80 -0.79 2.20
C ARG A 145 27.22 -0.97 0.79
N GLU A 146 25.93 -1.17 0.68
CA GLU A 146 25.23 -1.21 -0.59
C GLU A 146 25.15 0.18 -1.22
N MET A 147 25.27 1.22 -0.39
CA MET A 147 25.42 2.62 -0.80
C MET A 147 26.21 3.43 0.21
N ARG A 148 26.74 4.59 -0.22
CA ARG A 148 27.33 5.60 0.68
C ARG A 148 26.23 6.50 1.27
N ALA A 149 26.48 7.04 2.47
CA ALA A 149 25.61 8.05 3.04
C ALA A 149 25.63 9.31 2.17
N THR A 150 24.47 9.77 1.74
CA THR A 150 24.40 11.02 0.97
C THR A 150 24.80 12.22 1.82
N ARG A 151 25.52 13.18 1.23
CA ARG A 151 25.88 14.47 1.85
C ARG A 151 24.93 15.59 1.47
N ASP A 152 23.99 15.32 0.57
CA ASP A 152 22.95 16.28 0.15
C ASP A 152 21.67 16.03 0.95
N PHE A 153 21.45 16.85 1.98
CA PHE A 153 20.29 16.78 2.83
C PHE A 153 18.98 17.05 2.06
N ILE A 154 19.00 18.00 1.11
CA ILE A 154 17.80 18.35 0.33
C ILE A 154 17.36 17.15 -0.52
N SER A 155 18.28 16.50 -1.22
CA SER A 155 17.97 15.31 -2.01
C SER A 155 17.45 14.17 -1.13
N TYR A 156 18.03 13.96 0.07
CA TYR A 156 17.56 12.95 1.01
C TYR A 156 16.17 13.27 1.57
N ALA A 157 15.96 14.50 2.03
CA ALA A 157 14.67 14.94 2.54
C ALA A 157 13.57 14.87 1.46
N THR A 158 13.92 15.23 0.21
CA THR A 158 13.00 15.08 -0.93
C THR A 158 12.66 13.61 -1.16
N PHE A 159 13.61 12.68 -1.10
CA PHE A 159 13.36 11.24 -1.23
C PHE A 159 12.38 10.74 -0.17
N ILE A 160 12.58 11.09 1.09
CA ILE A 160 11.69 10.64 2.18
C ILE A 160 10.31 11.27 2.08
N ALA A 161 10.23 12.57 1.78
CA ALA A 161 8.98 13.33 1.78
C ALA A 161 8.27 13.38 0.43
N PHE A 162 8.79 12.78 -0.64
CA PHE A 162 8.27 12.91 -2.01
C PHE A 162 6.77 12.62 -2.08
N PHE A 163 5.96 13.66 -2.29
CA PHE A 163 4.50 13.61 -2.11
C PHE A 163 3.78 12.52 -2.90
N PRO A 164 4.21 12.12 -4.12
CA PRO A 164 3.53 11.05 -4.82
C PRO A 164 3.61 9.69 -4.10
N GLN A 165 4.72 9.40 -3.42
CA GLN A 165 4.91 8.12 -2.74
C GLN A 165 4.62 8.16 -1.24
N LEU A 166 4.64 9.36 -0.62
CA LEU A 166 4.76 9.55 0.82
C LEU A 166 3.70 8.84 1.65
N VAL A 167 2.46 8.85 1.20
CA VAL A 167 1.32 8.42 2.03
C VAL A 167 0.99 6.94 1.84
N ALA A 168 0.90 6.47 0.61
CA ALA A 168 0.58 5.08 0.25
C ALA A 168 1.11 4.69 -1.15
N GLY A 169 2.08 5.41 -1.65
CA GLY A 169 2.76 5.06 -2.89
C GLY A 169 3.69 3.84 -2.74
N PRO A 170 4.39 3.46 -3.81
CA PRO A 170 5.38 2.40 -3.74
C PRO A 170 6.50 2.71 -2.72
N ILE A 171 6.90 1.71 -1.92
CA ILE A 171 8.00 1.85 -0.96
C ILE A 171 9.32 1.80 -1.73
N GLU A 172 9.87 2.96 -2.03
CA GLU A 172 11.08 3.09 -2.83
C GLU A 172 12.37 2.92 -2.03
N ARG A 173 13.44 2.51 -2.72
CA ARG A 173 14.78 2.37 -2.14
C ARG A 173 15.61 3.61 -2.39
N ALA A 174 16.41 4.01 -1.39
CA ALA A 174 17.36 5.10 -1.52
C ALA A 174 18.40 4.86 -2.64
N THR A 175 18.84 3.61 -2.80
CA THR A 175 19.75 3.17 -3.87
C THR A 175 19.24 3.48 -5.28
N ARG A 176 17.91 3.45 -5.48
CA ARG A 176 17.28 3.77 -6.76
C ARG A 176 16.93 5.24 -6.90
N MET A 177 16.41 5.87 -5.84
CA MET A 177 15.82 7.21 -5.92
C MET A 177 16.83 8.34 -5.74
N LEU A 178 17.83 8.20 -4.87
CA LEU A 178 18.81 9.27 -4.66
C LEU A 178 19.60 9.63 -5.93
N PRO A 179 20.03 8.68 -6.78
CA PRO A 179 20.64 9.04 -8.06
C PRO A 179 19.74 9.90 -8.96
N VAL A 180 18.42 9.70 -8.92
CA VAL A 180 17.47 10.52 -9.68
C VAL A 180 17.41 11.93 -9.13
N PHE A 181 17.45 12.11 -7.80
CA PHE A 181 17.44 13.43 -7.17
C PHE A 181 18.78 14.17 -7.26
N HIS A 182 19.87 13.48 -7.47
CA HIS A 182 21.19 14.12 -7.69
C HIS A 182 21.33 14.71 -9.11
N ASN A 183 20.56 14.21 -10.08
CA ASN A 183 20.60 14.68 -11.46
C ASN A 183 19.46 15.63 -11.80
N THR A 184 19.70 16.53 -12.76
CA THR A 184 18.63 17.38 -13.33
C THR A 184 17.67 16.52 -14.13
N ARG A 185 16.35 16.76 -13.95
CA ARG A 185 15.31 16.13 -14.76
C ARG A 185 14.92 17.08 -15.88
N THR A 186 14.79 16.54 -17.08
CA THR A 186 14.36 17.25 -18.29
C THR A 186 12.98 16.78 -18.70
N PHE A 187 12.18 17.69 -19.22
CA PHE A 187 10.81 17.37 -19.63
C PHE A 187 10.78 16.37 -20.77
N ASN A 188 10.03 15.29 -20.58
CA ASN A 188 9.76 14.28 -21.59
C ASN A 188 8.26 14.17 -21.86
N TYR A 189 7.83 14.62 -23.03
CA TYR A 189 6.42 14.63 -23.41
C TYR A 189 5.78 13.22 -23.39
N ALA A 190 6.49 12.20 -23.87
CA ALA A 190 5.96 10.84 -23.90
C ALA A 190 5.74 10.29 -22.49
N GLN A 191 6.67 10.54 -21.56
CA GLN A 191 6.57 10.16 -20.16
C GLN A 191 5.43 10.92 -19.46
N ALA A 192 5.28 12.23 -19.73
CA ALA A 192 4.20 13.03 -19.17
C ALA A 192 2.82 12.57 -19.64
N VAL A 193 2.65 12.27 -20.93
CA VAL A 193 1.40 11.69 -21.48
C VAL A 193 1.09 10.35 -20.85
N GLU A 194 2.09 9.50 -20.61
CA GLU A 194 1.89 8.23 -19.92
C GLU A 194 1.49 8.45 -18.48
N GLY A 195 2.10 9.42 -17.78
CA GLY A 195 1.74 9.82 -16.43
C GLY A 195 0.26 10.22 -16.33
N LEU A 196 -0.23 11.08 -17.21
CA LEU A 196 -1.64 11.48 -17.27
C LEU A 196 -2.58 10.29 -17.50
N ARG A 197 -2.23 9.40 -18.44
CA ARG A 197 -3.01 8.18 -18.69
C ARG A 197 -3.11 7.30 -17.44
N ARG A 198 -2.00 7.19 -16.71
CA ARG A 198 -1.95 6.41 -15.48
C ARG A 198 -2.81 7.03 -14.39
N ILE A 199 -2.80 8.36 -14.25
CA ILE A 199 -3.66 9.08 -13.31
C ILE A 199 -5.14 8.83 -13.63
N ILE A 200 -5.56 8.91 -14.90
CA ILE A 200 -6.95 8.66 -15.30
C ILE A 200 -7.39 7.23 -14.94
N ILE A 201 -6.56 6.24 -15.19
CA ILE A 201 -6.87 4.84 -14.80
C ILE A 201 -6.92 4.70 -13.28
N GLY A 202 -6.01 5.36 -12.56
CA GLY A 202 -6.02 5.38 -11.09
C GLY A 202 -7.29 6.01 -10.51
N LEU A 203 -7.72 7.15 -11.06
CA LEU A 203 -8.98 7.81 -10.69
C LEU A 203 -10.19 6.92 -10.98
N PHE A 204 -10.23 6.25 -12.14
CA PHE A 204 -11.29 5.31 -12.46
C PHE A 204 -11.37 4.16 -11.46
N LYS A 205 -10.24 3.53 -11.13
CA LYS A 205 -10.18 2.46 -10.12
C LYS A 205 -10.68 2.95 -8.75
N LYS A 206 -10.23 4.13 -8.31
CA LYS A 206 -10.59 4.69 -6.99
C LYS A 206 -12.04 5.15 -6.96
N MET A 207 -12.42 6.09 -7.83
CA MET A 207 -13.70 6.78 -7.71
C MET A 207 -14.88 5.99 -8.27
N VAL A 208 -14.67 5.21 -9.36
CA VAL A 208 -15.77 4.48 -10.03
C VAL A 208 -15.91 3.06 -9.48
N ILE A 209 -14.81 2.40 -9.10
CA ILE A 209 -14.89 1.02 -8.62
C ILE A 209 -14.85 0.99 -7.09
N ALA A 210 -13.76 1.42 -6.47
CA ALA A 210 -13.56 1.23 -5.04
C ALA A 210 -14.56 2.00 -4.18
N ASP A 211 -14.73 3.31 -4.41
CA ASP A 211 -15.60 4.15 -3.60
C ASP A 211 -17.09 3.76 -3.75
N ASN A 212 -17.52 3.29 -4.94
CA ASN A 212 -18.86 2.74 -5.12
C ASN A 212 -19.08 1.36 -4.46
N CYS A 213 -18.01 0.61 -4.13
CA CYS A 213 -18.12 -0.61 -3.33
C CYS A 213 -18.24 -0.31 -1.83
N ALA A 214 -17.60 0.74 -1.36
CA ALA A 214 -17.31 0.99 0.06
C ALA A 214 -18.56 1.06 0.95
N GLU A 215 -19.63 1.72 0.49
CA GLU A 215 -20.91 1.82 1.25
C GLU A 215 -21.57 0.45 1.43
N THR A 216 -21.70 -0.30 0.33
CA THR A 216 -22.29 -1.65 0.34
C THR A 216 -21.48 -2.61 1.21
N VAL A 217 -20.16 -2.59 1.08
CA VAL A 217 -19.25 -3.41 1.90
C VAL A 217 -19.40 -3.06 3.38
N SER A 218 -19.37 -1.77 3.72
CA SER A 218 -19.51 -1.33 5.10
C SER A 218 -20.88 -1.71 5.69
N GLY A 219 -21.96 -1.59 4.92
CA GLY A 219 -23.29 -2.03 5.33
C GLY A 219 -23.34 -3.53 5.63
N ILE A 220 -22.78 -4.37 4.76
CA ILE A 220 -22.77 -5.83 4.95
C ILE A 220 -21.88 -6.24 6.14
N PHE A 221 -20.66 -5.69 6.26
CA PHE A 221 -19.75 -6.06 7.34
C PHE A 221 -20.20 -5.57 8.71
N ASN A 222 -20.86 -4.41 8.79
CA ASN A 222 -21.35 -3.85 10.07
C ASN A 222 -22.61 -4.57 10.60
N SER A 223 -23.35 -5.27 9.74
CA SER A 223 -24.57 -6.02 10.11
C SER A 223 -24.49 -7.49 9.69
N TRP A 224 -23.28 -8.06 9.72
CA TRP A 224 -23.02 -9.42 9.23
C TRP A 224 -23.89 -10.51 9.91
N ASP A 225 -24.23 -10.31 11.17
CA ASP A 225 -25.03 -11.22 11.98
C ASP A 225 -26.49 -11.34 11.54
N SER A 226 -27.02 -10.36 10.84
CA SER A 226 -28.38 -10.37 10.28
C SER A 226 -28.44 -10.78 8.80
N GLN A 227 -27.28 -10.83 8.10
CA GLN A 227 -27.21 -11.09 6.66
C GLN A 227 -27.33 -12.58 6.30
N GLY A 228 -27.81 -12.85 5.09
CA GLY A 228 -27.81 -14.21 4.50
C GLY A 228 -26.44 -14.61 3.96
N SER A 229 -26.20 -15.93 3.84
CA SER A 229 -24.91 -16.49 3.40
C SER A 229 -24.43 -15.98 2.04
N LEU A 230 -25.34 -15.80 1.05
CA LEU A 230 -24.99 -15.26 -0.26
C LEU A 230 -24.63 -13.78 -0.20
N VAL A 231 -25.29 -12.99 0.65
CA VAL A 231 -24.98 -11.56 0.86
C VAL A 231 -23.59 -11.43 1.50
N LEU A 232 -23.25 -12.28 2.46
CA LEU A 232 -21.92 -12.29 3.08
C LEU A 232 -20.83 -12.68 2.06
N ALA A 233 -21.06 -13.73 1.25
CA ALA A 233 -20.12 -14.11 0.19
C ALA A 233 -19.92 -12.98 -0.83
N TYR A 234 -21.01 -12.32 -1.23
CA TYR A 234 -20.97 -11.14 -2.09
C TYR A 234 -20.19 -9.99 -1.46
N GLY A 235 -20.42 -9.67 -0.19
CA GLY A 235 -19.70 -8.63 0.55
C GLY A 235 -18.21 -8.90 0.63
N ALA A 236 -17.78 -10.15 0.86
CA ALA A 236 -16.37 -10.55 0.88
C ALA A 236 -15.71 -10.40 -0.50
N VAL A 237 -16.39 -10.78 -1.58
CA VAL A 237 -15.90 -10.58 -2.96
C VAL A 237 -15.83 -9.08 -3.28
N LEU A 238 -16.86 -8.32 -2.94
CA LEU A 238 -16.92 -6.89 -3.20
C LEU A 238 -15.80 -6.14 -2.45
N PHE A 239 -15.53 -6.49 -1.19
CA PHE A 239 -14.39 -5.94 -0.45
C PHE A 239 -13.05 -6.29 -1.11
N THR A 240 -12.93 -7.50 -1.64
CA THR A 240 -11.73 -7.91 -2.37
C THR A 240 -11.50 -7.05 -3.62
N ILE A 241 -12.56 -6.65 -4.33
CA ILE A 241 -12.48 -5.72 -5.46
C ILE A 241 -12.15 -4.31 -4.97
N GLU A 242 -12.82 -3.85 -3.92
CA GLU A 242 -12.63 -2.53 -3.30
C GLU A 242 -11.16 -2.31 -2.90
N ILE A 243 -10.59 -3.17 -2.05
CA ILE A 243 -9.22 -3.01 -1.55
C ILE A 243 -8.17 -3.02 -2.67
N TYR A 244 -8.40 -3.82 -3.72
CA TYR A 244 -7.51 -3.82 -4.88
C TYR A 244 -7.61 -2.51 -5.67
N CYS A 245 -8.81 -2.09 -6.00
CA CYS A 245 -9.03 -0.90 -6.82
C CYS A 245 -8.67 0.39 -6.07
N ASP A 246 -8.93 0.46 -4.76
CA ASP A 246 -8.51 1.56 -3.91
C ASP A 246 -6.99 1.69 -3.90
N PHE A 247 -6.28 0.63 -3.56
CA PHE A 247 -4.84 0.70 -3.40
C PHE A 247 -4.08 0.71 -4.74
N SER A 248 -4.49 -0.08 -5.74
CA SER A 248 -3.87 -0.01 -7.06
C SER A 248 -4.18 1.31 -7.76
N GLY A 249 -5.37 1.88 -7.56
CA GLY A 249 -5.74 3.19 -8.07
C GLY A 249 -4.87 4.29 -7.46
N TYR A 250 -4.68 4.27 -6.14
CA TYR A 250 -3.76 5.18 -5.46
C TYR A 250 -2.32 5.05 -5.99
N SER A 251 -1.82 3.81 -6.13
CA SER A 251 -0.49 3.55 -6.69
C SER A 251 -0.34 4.06 -8.12
N ASP A 252 -1.38 3.90 -8.95
CA ASP A 252 -1.38 4.40 -10.33
C ASP A 252 -1.34 5.93 -10.39
N MET A 253 -2.11 6.62 -9.53
CA MET A 253 -2.06 8.07 -9.41
C MET A 253 -0.68 8.56 -8.92
N ALA A 254 -0.08 7.87 -7.95
CA ALA A 254 1.26 8.15 -7.44
C ALA A 254 2.32 8.02 -8.53
N ILE A 255 2.35 6.89 -9.23
CA ILE A 255 3.28 6.63 -10.36
C ILE A 255 3.07 7.64 -11.48
N GLY A 256 1.80 7.92 -11.82
CA GLY A 256 1.46 8.90 -12.85
C GLY A 256 1.92 10.32 -12.52
N SER A 257 1.71 10.76 -11.28
CA SER A 257 2.16 12.06 -10.78
C SER A 257 3.69 12.18 -10.78
N ALA A 258 4.40 11.13 -10.37
CA ALA A 258 5.85 11.08 -10.43
C ALA A 258 6.37 11.15 -11.88
N LYS A 259 5.72 10.42 -12.81
CA LYS A 259 6.06 10.48 -14.25
C LYS A 259 5.89 11.87 -14.85
N LEU A 260 4.89 12.65 -14.44
CA LEU A 260 4.74 14.06 -14.83
C LEU A 260 5.95 14.91 -14.42
N LEU A 261 6.61 14.53 -13.32
CA LEU A 261 7.80 15.20 -12.79
C LEU A 261 9.12 14.57 -13.28
N GLY A 262 9.05 13.66 -14.28
CA GLY A 262 10.24 13.00 -14.82
C GLY A 262 10.83 11.93 -13.92
N ILE A 263 10.07 11.42 -12.92
CA ILE A 263 10.52 10.45 -11.93
C ILE A 263 9.74 9.15 -12.12
N GLU A 264 10.43 8.02 -12.13
CA GLU A 264 9.80 6.71 -12.24
C GLU A 264 9.75 6.01 -10.88
N LEU A 265 8.54 5.66 -10.43
CA LEU A 265 8.31 4.83 -9.26
C LEU A 265 8.14 3.36 -9.66
N SER A 266 8.34 2.47 -8.68
CA SER A 266 8.18 1.02 -8.84
C SER A 266 6.71 0.63 -8.96
N GLU A 267 6.44 -0.46 -9.66
CA GLU A 267 5.10 -1.06 -9.71
C GLU A 267 4.76 -1.74 -8.38
N ASN A 268 3.53 -1.51 -7.91
CA ASN A 268 3.03 -2.13 -6.68
C ASN A 268 2.10 -3.32 -6.94
N PHE A 269 1.48 -3.38 -8.11
CA PHE A 269 0.52 -4.43 -8.49
C PHE A 269 0.75 -4.91 -9.93
N ARG A 270 0.52 -6.23 -10.16
CA ARG A 270 0.58 -6.86 -11.47
C ARG A 270 -0.52 -7.89 -11.62
N ALA A 271 -1.79 -7.45 -11.80
CA ALA A 271 -2.97 -8.31 -11.94
C ALA A 271 -2.97 -9.50 -10.95
N PRO A 272 -3.00 -9.23 -9.63
CA PRO A 272 -2.75 -10.26 -8.60
C PRO A 272 -3.84 -11.34 -8.56
N TYR A 273 -5.08 -11.04 -8.95
CA TYR A 273 -6.20 -11.98 -8.86
C TYR A 273 -6.18 -13.11 -9.91
N PHE A 274 -5.27 -13.01 -10.89
CA PHE A 274 -5.02 -14.09 -11.86
C PHE A 274 -3.89 -15.03 -11.46
N SER A 275 -3.46 -14.98 -10.21
CA SER A 275 -2.39 -15.83 -9.67
C SER A 275 -2.85 -17.27 -9.49
N LYS A 276 -2.00 -18.23 -9.86
CA LYS A 276 -2.27 -19.66 -9.79
C LYS A 276 -1.95 -20.27 -8.40
N ASN A 277 -1.35 -19.50 -7.52
CA ASN A 277 -1.00 -19.92 -6.16
C ASN A 277 -0.67 -18.71 -5.28
N ILE A 278 -0.68 -18.90 -3.97
CA ILE A 278 -0.43 -17.86 -2.96
C ILE A 278 0.96 -17.21 -3.10
N ALA A 279 1.99 -17.97 -3.48
CA ALA A 279 3.32 -17.41 -3.65
C ALA A 279 3.39 -16.48 -4.89
N GLU A 280 2.65 -16.77 -5.95
CA GLU A 280 2.51 -15.91 -7.11
C GLU A 280 1.68 -14.68 -6.78
N PHE A 281 0.58 -14.83 -6.01
CA PHE A 281 -0.23 -13.72 -5.54
C PHE A 281 0.64 -12.67 -4.82
N TRP A 282 1.45 -13.06 -3.86
CA TRP A 282 2.32 -12.17 -3.10
C TRP A 282 3.48 -11.57 -3.91
N ARG A 283 3.84 -12.15 -5.06
CA ARG A 283 4.76 -11.52 -6.02
C ARG A 283 4.10 -10.47 -6.90
N ARG A 284 2.77 -10.42 -6.93
CA ARG A 284 1.96 -9.52 -7.75
C ARG A 284 1.18 -8.49 -6.94
N TRP A 285 1.00 -8.73 -5.64
CA TRP A 285 0.31 -7.88 -4.68
C TRP A 285 1.30 -7.13 -3.81
N HIS A 286 1.14 -5.80 -3.70
CA HIS A 286 1.98 -4.90 -2.88
C HIS A 286 3.48 -5.23 -2.99
N ILE A 287 3.97 -5.27 -4.24
CA ILE A 287 5.29 -5.80 -4.62
C ILE A 287 6.41 -5.13 -3.84
N THR A 288 6.34 -3.80 -3.66
CA THR A 288 7.40 -3.04 -2.99
C THR A 288 7.48 -3.37 -1.50
N LEU A 289 6.34 -3.58 -0.82
CA LEU A 289 6.30 -4.05 0.57
C LEU A 289 6.86 -5.46 0.70
N MET A 290 6.43 -6.39 -0.16
CA MET A 290 6.91 -7.77 -0.13
C MET A 290 8.41 -7.87 -0.43
N ASN A 291 8.93 -7.04 -1.34
CA ASN A 291 10.37 -6.91 -1.58
C ASN A 291 11.09 -6.33 -0.35
N TRP A 292 10.48 -5.37 0.37
CA TRP A 292 11.05 -4.84 1.59
C TRP A 292 11.19 -5.94 2.65
N PHE A 293 10.13 -6.69 2.94
CA PHE A 293 10.18 -7.81 3.88
C PHE A 293 11.16 -8.90 3.46
N ARG A 294 11.26 -9.19 2.14
CA ARG A 294 12.25 -10.14 1.62
C ARG A 294 13.67 -9.69 1.95
N ASP A 295 14.02 -8.44 1.66
CA ASP A 295 15.39 -7.94 1.68
C ASP A 295 15.88 -7.63 3.11
N TYR A 296 14.97 -7.14 3.98
CA TYR A 296 15.33 -6.70 5.33
C TYR A 296 14.90 -7.65 6.46
N VAL A 297 14.04 -8.63 6.18
CA VAL A 297 13.60 -9.61 7.19
C VAL A 297 13.89 -11.04 6.72
N TYR A 298 13.35 -11.47 5.58
CA TYR A 298 13.42 -12.87 5.15
C TYR A 298 14.86 -13.32 4.87
N ILE A 299 15.62 -12.57 4.07
CA ILE A 299 17.01 -12.89 3.72
C ILE A 299 17.92 -12.88 4.95
N PRO A 300 17.88 -11.87 5.84
CA PRO A 300 18.67 -11.88 7.08
C PRO A 300 18.37 -13.04 8.03
N LEU A 301 17.14 -13.57 8.03
CA LEU A 301 16.77 -14.76 8.81
C LEU A 301 17.26 -16.09 8.19
N GLY A 302 18.00 -16.03 7.08
CA GLY A 302 18.52 -17.20 6.34
C GLY A 302 17.76 -17.52 5.06
N GLY A 303 16.70 -16.77 4.73
CA GLY A 303 15.94 -16.90 3.49
C GLY A 303 15.33 -18.29 3.29
N GLY A 304 15.45 -18.80 2.07
CA GLY A 304 14.99 -20.15 1.73
C GLY A 304 15.97 -21.28 2.07
N ARG A 305 17.20 -20.92 2.50
CA ARG A 305 18.27 -21.91 2.80
C ARG A 305 18.11 -22.51 4.20
N SER A 306 17.59 -21.75 5.16
CA SER A 306 17.42 -22.14 6.56
C SER A 306 16.00 -21.85 7.03
N HIS A 307 15.33 -22.84 7.64
CA HIS A 307 14.05 -22.69 8.34
C HIS A 307 12.97 -21.95 7.52
N LYS A 308 12.81 -22.27 6.23
CA LYS A 308 11.94 -21.57 5.27
C LYS A 308 10.52 -21.30 5.81
N SER A 309 9.88 -22.28 6.44
CA SER A 309 8.51 -22.11 6.96
C SER A 309 8.46 -21.13 8.13
N ARG A 310 9.42 -21.18 9.07
CA ARG A 310 9.56 -20.22 10.17
C ARG A 310 9.76 -18.80 9.63
N ASN A 311 10.67 -18.65 8.67
CA ASN A 311 10.99 -17.33 8.09
C ASN A 311 9.77 -16.73 7.36
N THR A 312 9.01 -17.57 6.64
CA THR A 312 7.75 -17.18 6.00
C THR A 312 6.71 -16.77 7.06
N PHE A 313 6.57 -17.54 8.13
CA PHE A 313 5.67 -17.23 9.24
C PHE A 313 6.01 -15.86 9.87
N ILE A 314 7.27 -15.61 10.20
CA ILE A 314 7.73 -14.32 10.78
C ILE A 314 7.42 -13.16 9.83
N VAL A 315 7.68 -13.32 8.53
CA VAL A 315 7.40 -12.27 7.54
C VAL A 315 5.92 -11.93 7.50
N PHE A 316 5.03 -12.92 7.46
CA PHE A 316 3.60 -12.66 7.39
C PHE A 316 3.01 -12.16 8.71
N LEU A 317 3.53 -12.62 9.85
CA LEU A 317 3.18 -12.07 11.16
C LEU A 317 3.52 -10.57 11.24
N LEU A 318 4.76 -10.21 10.86
CA LEU A 318 5.19 -8.81 10.84
C LEU A 318 4.43 -7.98 9.79
N SER A 319 4.10 -8.58 8.63
CA SER A 319 3.28 -7.93 7.62
C SER A 319 1.86 -7.64 8.13
N GLY A 320 1.25 -8.59 8.86
CA GLY A 320 -0.05 -8.38 9.50
C GLY A 320 0.00 -7.23 10.50
N LEU A 321 0.95 -7.23 11.42
CA LEU A 321 1.16 -6.14 12.37
C LEU A 321 1.41 -4.80 11.65
N TRP A 322 2.16 -4.79 10.56
CA TRP A 322 2.43 -3.57 9.80
C TRP A 322 1.15 -2.91 9.25
N HIS A 323 0.16 -3.71 8.85
CA HIS A 323 -1.11 -3.19 8.30
C HIS A 323 -1.90 -2.43 9.36
N GLY A 324 -2.03 -2.93 10.58
CA GLY A 324 -2.84 -2.26 11.59
C GLY A 324 -2.66 -2.80 13.00
N ALA A 325 -3.11 -2.00 13.95
CA ALA A 325 -3.09 -2.30 15.37
C ALA A 325 -4.40 -3.03 15.79
N ASN A 326 -4.62 -4.23 15.23
CA ASN A 326 -5.77 -5.09 15.55
C ASN A 326 -5.36 -6.57 15.44
N TRP A 327 -5.94 -7.41 16.26
CA TRP A 327 -5.72 -8.86 16.23
C TRP A 327 -6.20 -9.52 14.92
N THR A 328 -7.14 -8.95 14.20
CA THR A 328 -7.58 -9.43 12.88
C THR A 328 -6.46 -9.39 11.85
N PHE A 329 -5.58 -8.37 11.91
CA PHE A 329 -4.39 -8.29 11.03
C PHE A 329 -3.36 -9.36 11.39
N VAL A 330 -3.18 -9.65 12.69
CA VAL A 330 -2.34 -10.76 13.14
C VAL A 330 -2.87 -12.08 12.61
N ALA A 331 -4.18 -12.34 12.79
CA ALA A 331 -4.85 -13.54 12.27
C ALA A 331 -4.75 -13.65 10.75
N TRP A 332 -4.93 -12.54 10.02
CA TRP A 332 -4.73 -12.47 8.57
C TRP A 332 -3.30 -12.84 8.16
N GLY A 333 -2.30 -12.35 8.87
CA GLY A 333 -0.90 -12.70 8.64
C GLY A 333 -0.64 -14.20 8.85
N LEU A 334 -1.14 -14.76 9.96
CA LEU A 334 -1.03 -16.19 10.28
C LEU A 334 -1.74 -17.06 9.23
N TYR A 335 -2.94 -16.67 8.81
CA TYR A 335 -3.69 -17.32 7.74
C TYR A 335 -2.87 -17.39 6.45
N ASN A 336 -2.32 -16.26 6.01
CA ASN A 336 -1.51 -16.23 4.79
C ASN A 336 -0.25 -17.10 4.91
N ALA A 337 0.43 -17.09 6.05
CA ALA A 337 1.58 -17.97 6.28
C ALA A 337 1.20 -19.44 6.20
N ALA A 338 0.03 -19.82 6.74
CA ALA A 338 -0.47 -21.19 6.73
C ALA A 338 -0.78 -21.69 5.31
N LEU A 339 -1.25 -20.83 4.41
CA LEU A 339 -1.59 -21.20 3.03
C LEU A 339 -0.40 -21.68 2.19
N PHE A 340 0.83 -21.29 2.54
CA PHE A 340 2.01 -21.70 1.75
C PHE A 340 2.25 -23.21 1.72
N ALA A 341 1.92 -23.92 2.79
CA ALA A 341 2.13 -25.37 2.88
C ALA A 341 1.18 -26.18 1.96
N PRO A 342 -0.16 -26.00 2.01
CA PRO A 342 -1.08 -26.69 1.13
C PRO A 342 -0.87 -26.34 -0.34
N PHE A 343 -0.68 -25.06 -0.69
CA PHE A 343 -0.43 -24.66 -2.08
C PHE A 343 0.84 -25.28 -2.66
N ARG A 344 1.89 -25.48 -1.87
CA ARG A 344 3.10 -26.20 -2.31
C ARG A 344 2.83 -27.68 -2.63
N LYS A 345 1.91 -28.32 -1.90
CA LYS A 345 1.47 -29.69 -2.21
C LYS A 345 0.61 -29.72 -3.47
N LEU A 346 -0.36 -28.80 -3.60
CA LEU A 346 -1.24 -28.70 -4.76
C LEU A 346 -0.50 -28.45 -6.07
N GLN A 347 0.61 -27.70 -6.05
CA GLN A 347 1.45 -27.47 -7.25
C GLN A 347 2.08 -28.74 -7.82
N LYS A 348 2.18 -29.81 -7.03
CA LYS A 348 2.68 -31.11 -7.50
C LYS A 348 1.60 -31.94 -8.21
N LEU A 349 0.33 -31.55 -8.11
CA LEU A 349 -0.79 -32.18 -8.76
C LEU A 349 -1.04 -31.53 -10.14
N ARG A 350 -1.54 -32.34 -11.09
CA ARG A 350 -1.89 -31.87 -12.46
C ARG A 350 -3.28 -31.21 -12.46
N ILE A 351 -3.43 -30.11 -11.69
CA ILE A 351 -4.67 -29.35 -11.62
C ILE A 351 -4.68 -28.28 -12.74
N PRO A 352 -5.80 -28.10 -13.48
CA PRO A 352 -5.92 -27.06 -14.48
C PRO A 352 -5.62 -25.65 -13.91
N ALA A 353 -4.93 -24.83 -14.70
CA ALA A 353 -4.52 -23.49 -14.27
C ALA A 353 -5.69 -22.62 -13.80
N VAL A 354 -6.83 -22.70 -14.48
CA VAL A 354 -8.05 -21.96 -14.13
C VAL A 354 -8.58 -22.38 -12.75
N ALA A 355 -8.62 -23.69 -12.46
CA ALA A 355 -9.05 -24.20 -11.15
C ALA A 355 -8.12 -23.72 -10.03
N MET A 356 -6.80 -23.67 -10.27
CA MET A 356 -5.84 -23.13 -9.33
C MET A 356 -6.00 -21.61 -9.12
N GLN A 357 -6.33 -20.85 -10.18
CA GLN A 357 -6.63 -19.42 -10.07
C GLN A 357 -7.89 -19.18 -9.22
N ILE A 358 -8.98 -19.94 -9.46
CA ILE A 358 -10.22 -19.84 -8.69
C ILE A 358 -9.95 -20.20 -7.21
N ALA A 359 -9.22 -21.26 -6.93
CA ALA A 359 -8.88 -21.68 -5.57
C ALA A 359 -8.02 -20.60 -4.86
N THR A 360 -7.04 -20.02 -5.58
CA THR A 360 -6.20 -18.94 -5.04
C THR A 360 -7.04 -17.70 -4.73
N PHE A 361 -7.92 -17.30 -5.66
CA PHE A 361 -8.81 -16.17 -5.47
C PHE A 361 -9.76 -16.39 -4.28
N ALA A 362 -10.39 -17.56 -4.16
CA ALA A 362 -11.24 -17.89 -3.02
C ALA A 362 -10.49 -17.80 -1.68
N CYS A 363 -9.26 -18.29 -1.61
CA CYS A 363 -8.42 -18.13 -0.41
C CYS A 363 -8.10 -16.65 -0.13
N VAL A 364 -7.86 -15.84 -1.15
CA VAL A 364 -7.60 -14.41 -1.01
C VAL A 364 -8.85 -13.67 -0.50
N VAL A 365 -10.04 -13.97 -1.05
CA VAL A 365 -11.32 -13.42 -0.59
C VAL A 365 -11.55 -13.74 0.89
N PHE A 366 -11.32 -14.98 1.31
CA PHE A 366 -11.45 -15.36 2.72
C PHE A 366 -10.43 -14.64 3.61
N GLY A 367 -9.18 -14.50 3.13
CA GLY A 367 -8.16 -13.72 3.83
C GLY A 367 -8.54 -12.25 3.99
N PHE A 368 -9.08 -11.61 2.96
CA PHE A 368 -9.52 -10.22 3.04
C PHE A 368 -10.79 -10.04 3.88
N MET A 369 -11.67 -11.05 3.98
CA MET A 369 -12.77 -11.04 4.93
C MET A 369 -12.25 -10.94 6.38
N ILE A 370 -11.23 -11.74 6.76
CA ILE A 370 -10.58 -11.64 8.08
C ILE A 370 -9.98 -10.24 8.28
N PHE A 371 -9.30 -9.72 7.26
CA PHE A 371 -8.65 -8.40 7.28
C PHE A 371 -9.65 -7.26 7.54
N ARG A 372 -10.87 -7.33 6.96
CA ARG A 372 -11.90 -6.29 7.06
C ARG A 372 -12.70 -6.35 8.37
N SER A 373 -12.74 -7.51 9.00
CA SER A 373 -13.53 -7.72 10.22
C SER A 373 -13.04 -6.85 11.37
N GLN A 374 -13.95 -6.37 12.21
CA GLN A 374 -13.63 -5.48 13.33
C GLN A 374 -12.95 -6.22 14.49
N SER A 375 -13.33 -7.49 14.71
CA SER A 375 -12.75 -8.35 15.74
C SER A 375 -12.54 -9.78 15.23
N ILE A 376 -11.78 -10.58 16.00
CA ILE A 376 -11.62 -12.02 15.72
C ILE A 376 -12.96 -12.76 15.81
N THR A 377 -13.80 -12.38 16.76
CA THR A 377 -15.13 -12.96 16.96
C THR A 377 -16.01 -12.69 15.74
N ASP A 378 -15.99 -11.45 15.21
CA ASP A 378 -16.72 -11.10 14.00
C ASP A 378 -16.20 -11.86 12.79
N ALA A 379 -14.87 -12.00 12.63
CA ALA A 379 -14.28 -12.76 11.53
C ALA A 379 -14.73 -14.23 11.56
N ILE A 380 -14.75 -14.85 12.72
CA ILE A 380 -15.20 -16.23 12.91
C ILE A 380 -16.70 -16.33 12.64
N GLY A 381 -17.52 -15.45 13.24
CA GLY A 381 -18.97 -15.44 13.05
C GLY A 381 -19.37 -15.21 11.60
N TYR A 382 -18.75 -14.23 10.93
CA TYR A 382 -18.92 -13.97 9.50
C TYR A 382 -18.62 -15.22 8.66
N GLY A 383 -17.47 -15.85 8.91
CA GLY A 383 -17.05 -17.06 8.20
C GLY A 383 -18.03 -18.22 8.40
N ILE A 384 -18.42 -18.52 9.65
CA ILE A 384 -19.39 -19.59 9.96
C ILE A 384 -20.73 -19.31 9.24
N ARG A 385 -21.26 -18.07 9.36
CA ARG A 385 -22.53 -17.71 8.75
C ARG A 385 -22.49 -17.72 7.23
N MET A 386 -21.39 -17.30 6.63
CA MET A 386 -21.18 -17.34 5.17
C MET A 386 -21.29 -18.76 4.61
N PHE A 387 -20.83 -19.78 5.36
CA PHE A 387 -20.89 -21.19 4.94
C PHE A 387 -22.07 -21.97 5.53
N SER A 388 -22.97 -21.36 6.31
CA SER A 388 -24.11 -22.04 6.94
C SER A 388 -25.31 -22.24 6.01
N PHE A 389 -25.25 -21.72 4.76
CA PHE A 389 -26.36 -21.74 3.80
C PHE A 389 -27.66 -21.12 4.32
N HIS A 390 -27.51 -20.15 5.27
CA HIS A 390 -28.64 -19.45 5.88
C HIS A 390 -29.18 -18.36 4.92
N ASN A 391 -30.49 -18.29 4.77
CA ASN A 391 -31.23 -17.28 3.99
C ASN A 391 -30.60 -16.97 2.61
N LEU A 392 -30.61 -17.96 1.73
CA LEU A 392 -30.02 -17.89 0.38
C LEU A 392 -30.78 -16.96 -0.58
N THR A 393 -31.99 -16.52 -0.23
CA THR A 393 -32.83 -15.65 -1.07
C THR A 393 -32.69 -14.18 -0.77
N ALA A 394 -31.87 -13.83 0.24
CA ALA A 394 -31.64 -12.43 0.59
C ALA A 394 -30.94 -11.67 -0.56
N ILE A 395 -31.48 -10.50 -0.90
CA ILE A 395 -30.91 -9.61 -1.92
C ILE A 395 -29.94 -8.62 -1.25
N PRO A 396 -28.74 -8.39 -1.81
CA PRO A 396 -27.79 -7.42 -1.25
C PRO A 396 -28.39 -6.01 -1.21
N PRO A 397 -28.14 -5.23 -0.16
CA PRO A 397 -28.54 -3.82 -0.10
C PRO A 397 -27.82 -2.98 -1.17
N SER A 398 -28.46 -1.90 -1.62
CA SER A 398 -27.96 -0.90 -2.59
C SER A 398 -27.34 -1.45 -3.89
N ALA A 399 -28.15 -2.11 -4.71
CA ALA A 399 -27.72 -2.76 -5.95
C ALA A 399 -27.15 -1.81 -7.03
N THR A 400 -27.51 -0.52 -7.06
CA THR A 400 -27.16 0.38 -8.17
C THR A 400 -25.69 0.79 -8.16
N HIS A 401 -25.15 1.25 -7.05
CA HIS A 401 -23.75 1.66 -6.93
C HIS A 401 -22.80 0.46 -7.11
N SER A 402 -23.12 -0.67 -6.51
CA SER A 402 -22.35 -1.90 -6.69
C SER A 402 -22.38 -2.44 -8.12
N LEU A 403 -23.46 -2.22 -8.88
CA LEU A 403 -23.54 -2.64 -10.28
C LEU A 403 -22.55 -1.84 -11.15
N VAL A 404 -22.46 -0.51 -10.97
CA VAL A 404 -21.48 0.34 -11.66
C VAL A 404 -20.06 -0.12 -11.35
N ALA A 405 -19.77 -0.39 -10.06
CA ALA A 405 -18.47 -0.90 -9.62
C ALA A 405 -18.13 -2.26 -10.26
N LEU A 406 -19.09 -3.19 -10.31
CA LEU A 406 -18.89 -4.51 -10.90
C LEU A 406 -18.64 -4.45 -12.41
N ILE A 407 -19.38 -3.60 -13.14
CA ILE A 407 -19.15 -3.39 -14.59
C ILE A 407 -17.75 -2.79 -14.80
N GLY A 408 -17.38 -1.79 -14.01
CA GLY A 408 -16.06 -1.18 -14.06
C GLY A 408 -14.95 -2.18 -13.74
N ALA A 409 -15.12 -3.02 -12.71
CA ALA A 409 -14.19 -4.07 -12.34
C ALA A 409 -14.07 -5.14 -13.43
N ALA A 410 -15.16 -5.56 -14.04
CA ALA A 410 -15.14 -6.52 -15.14
C ALA A 410 -14.36 -5.98 -16.34
N ALA A 411 -14.55 -4.71 -16.72
CA ALA A 411 -13.80 -4.05 -17.77
C ALA A 411 -12.30 -3.96 -17.43
N LEU A 412 -11.96 -3.61 -16.18
CA LEU A 412 -10.58 -3.56 -15.69
C LEU A 412 -9.91 -4.94 -15.78
N PHE A 413 -10.56 -5.97 -15.23
CA PHE A 413 -10.00 -7.33 -15.22
C PHE A 413 -9.85 -7.92 -16.64
N ALA A 414 -10.78 -7.62 -17.55
CA ALA A 414 -10.64 -7.98 -18.96
C ALA A 414 -9.42 -7.30 -19.61
N ALA A 415 -9.15 -6.03 -19.27
CA ALA A 415 -7.96 -5.34 -19.73
C ALA A 415 -6.67 -5.93 -19.12
N GLU A 416 -6.68 -6.27 -17.86
CA GLU A 416 -5.54 -6.91 -17.19
C GLU A 416 -5.22 -8.29 -17.76
N LEU A 417 -6.23 -9.10 -18.09
CA LEU A 417 -6.04 -10.39 -18.78
C LEU A 417 -5.35 -10.23 -20.14
N LYS A 418 -5.70 -9.18 -20.88
CA LYS A 418 -5.12 -8.90 -22.21
C LYS A 418 -3.73 -8.29 -22.16
N SER A 419 -3.32 -7.69 -21.04
CA SER A 419 -2.04 -6.97 -20.93
C SER A 419 -0.81 -7.88 -20.89
N GLY A 420 -0.99 -9.19 -20.76
CA GLY A 420 0.09 -10.19 -20.79
C GLY A 420 1.03 -10.10 -19.58
N ALA A 421 2.33 -10.36 -19.80
CA ALA A 421 3.32 -10.46 -18.70
C ALA A 421 3.54 -9.14 -17.93
N ASP A 422 3.38 -7.99 -18.59
CA ASP A 422 3.60 -6.67 -17.96
C ASP A 422 2.41 -6.21 -17.13
N ASN A 423 1.23 -6.84 -17.33
CA ASN A 423 -0.01 -6.61 -16.56
C ASN A 423 -0.32 -5.13 -16.28
N ASN A 424 0.02 -4.24 -17.21
CA ASN A 424 -0.25 -2.82 -17.13
C ASN A 424 -1.40 -2.45 -18.07
N PRO A 425 -2.58 -2.05 -17.57
CA PRO A 425 -3.72 -1.70 -18.42
C PRO A 425 -3.41 -0.63 -19.47
N THR A 426 -2.44 0.27 -19.21
CA THR A 426 -2.02 1.27 -20.17
C THR A 426 -1.39 0.66 -21.42
N ASN A 427 -0.76 -0.52 -21.33
CA ASN A 427 -0.15 -1.21 -22.45
C ASN A 427 -1.20 -1.72 -23.44
N VAL A 428 -2.34 -2.22 -22.93
CA VAL A 428 -3.46 -2.63 -23.77
C VAL A 428 -3.97 -1.45 -24.60
N LEU A 429 -4.13 -0.30 -23.94
CA LEU A 429 -4.58 0.92 -24.61
C LEU A 429 -3.56 1.43 -25.65
N ARG A 430 -2.26 1.21 -25.43
CA ARG A 430 -1.21 1.58 -26.41
C ARG A 430 -1.29 0.75 -27.70
N MET A 431 -1.70 -0.51 -27.60
CA MET A 431 -1.83 -1.40 -28.76
C MET A 431 -3.06 -1.08 -29.61
N MET A 432 -4.01 -0.29 -29.10
CA MET A 432 -5.24 0.06 -29.81
C MET A 432 -5.03 1.19 -30.84
N PRO A 433 -5.83 1.23 -31.91
CA PRO A 433 -5.86 2.35 -32.85
C PRO A 433 -6.11 3.68 -32.12
N ARG A 434 -5.53 4.77 -32.67
CA ARG A 434 -5.61 6.10 -32.02
C ARG A 434 -7.04 6.54 -31.71
N THR A 435 -7.98 6.29 -32.62
CA THR A 435 -9.39 6.66 -32.46
C THR A 435 -10.04 5.88 -31.32
N ALA A 436 -9.91 4.54 -31.31
CA ALA A 436 -10.46 3.69 -30.24
C ALA A 436 -9.89 4.10 -28.87
N ARG A 437 -8.60 4.35 -28.80
CA ARG A 437 -7.94 4.81 -27.58
C ARG A 437 -8.47 6.15 -27.08
N ARG A 438 -8.71 7.13 -27.98
CA ARG A 438 -9.32 8.43 -27.62
C ARG A 438 -10.73 8.25 -27.07
N ILE A 439 -11.56 7.44 -27.74
CA ILE A 439 -12.93 7.12 -27.27
C ILE A 439 -12.88 6.53 -25.87
N ILE A 440 -12.00 5.55 -25.60
CA ILE A 440 -11.89 4.93 -24.28
C ILE A 440 -11.50 5.95 -23.21
N TYR A 441 -10.55 6.87 -23.47
CA TYR A 441 -10.23 7.92 -22.48
C TYR A 441 -11.39 8.89 -22.26
N ILE A 442 -12.14 9.25 -23.29
CA ILE A 442 -13.35 10.07 -23.15
C ILE A 442 -14.37 9.32 -22.28
N VAL A 443 -14.63 8.05 -22.55
CA VAL A 443 -15.54 7.21 -21.75
C VAL A 443 -15.06 7.13 -20.30
N LEU A 444 -13.77 6.86 -20.04
CA LEU A 444 -13.23 6.81 -18.69
C LEU A 444 -13.43 8.13 -17.94
N VAL A 445 -13.10 9.26 -18.55
CA VAL A 445 -13.26 10.59 -17.91
C VAL A 445 -14.74 10.89 -17.67
N SER A 446 -15.60 10.61 -18.65
CA SER A 446 -17.07 10.81 -18.49
C SER A 446 -17.62 9.91 -17.38
N THR A 447 -17.16 8.67 -17.29
CA THR A 447 -17.59 7.74 -16.22
C THR A 447 -17.13 8.23 -14.85
N ILE A 448 -15.91 8.76 -14.74
CA ILE A 448 -15.40 9.37 -13.49
C ILE A 448 -16.28 10.56 -13.07
N ILE A 449 -16.67 11.42 -14.01
CA ILE A 449 -17.47 12.62 -13.71
C ILE A 449 -18.91 12.24 -13.33
N VAL A 450 -19.51 11.26 -14.00
CA VAL A 450 -20.94 10.91 -13.82
C VAL A 450 -21.16 9.93 -12.66
N PHE A 451 -20.28 8.96 -12.51
CA PHE A 451 -20.42 7.85 -11.56
C PHE A 451 -19.35 7.83 -10.46
N GLY A 452 -18.43 8.80 -10.45
CA GLY A 452 -17.49 8.93 -9.35
C GLY A 452 -18.20 9.20 -8.05
N ALA A 453 -18.07 8.29 -7.07
CA ALA A 453 -18.60 8.47 -5.73
C ALA A 453 -17.83 9.57 -4.97
N GLU A 454 -18.43 10.08 -3.88
CA GLU A 454 -17.70 10.96 -2.98
C GLU A 454 -16.42 10.28 -2.47
N PRO A 455 -15.28 11.01 -2.45
CA PRO A 455 -14.02 10.41 -2.07
C PRO A 455 -14.06 9.84 -0.66
N SER A 456 -14.03 8.52 -0.52
CA SER A 456 -13.82 7.87 0.76
C SER A 456 -12.34 7.99 1.18
N ALA A 457 -12.08 7.99 2.50
CA ALA A 457 -10.72 7.91 3.00
C ALA A 457 -10.03 6.67 2.43
N PHE A 458 -8.76 6.82 2.03
CA PHE A 458 -7.98 5.68 1.58
C PHE A 458 -8.01 4.56 2.63
N ILE A 459 -8.24 3.32 2.19
CA ILE A 459 -8.51 2.20 3.09
C ILE A 459 -7.43 2.00 4.17
N TYR A 460 -6.16 2.27 3.86
CA TYR A 460 -5.04 2.21 4.81
C TYR A 460 -5.01 3.35 5.84
N PHE A 461 -5.89 4.35 5.77
CA PHE A 461 -6.06 5.37 6.81
C PHE A 461 -7.11 4.97 7.83
N GLN A 462 -7.86 3.92 7.55
CA GLN A 462 -8.90 3.41 8.43
C GLN A 462 -8.37 2.38 9.44
N PHE A 463 -7.10 1.96 9.28
CA PHE A 463 -6.47 0.91 10.07
C PHE A 463 -5.26 1.39 10.88
#